data_87e4cbab51449fd3db314b60e108e1d7
#
_entry.id   87e4cbab51449fd3db314b60e108e1d7
#
_cell.length_a   1.000
_cell.length_b   1.000
_cell.length_c   1.000
_cell.angle_alpha   90.00
_cell.angle_beta   90.00
_cell.angle_gamma   90.00
#
_symmetry.space_group_name_H-M   'P 1'
#
loop_
_entity.id
_entity.type
_entity.pdbx_description
1 polymer ?
#
loop_
_entity_poly.entity_id
_entity_poly.type
_entity_poly.pdbx_seq_one_letter_code
_entity_poly.pdbx_strand_id
1 'polypeptide(L)'
;MVPEEKEADVVRAFRYTLEQKNALISGEIGLPYVIQTARKYGMNDLICRYILREEHPSYYAFVLDGETTLGEYWEKNPRSHCHDMMGHIVEWYYNGIAGIRPLKPGFEKICICPYLPESINEFACSYESVRGTIRVQVKDSGEEVELTVQVPEQIEFEIDLTELVRRGKEIVWKRV
;
A
#
# COMPACT_ATOMS: atom_id res chain seq x y z
N MET A 1 -16.83 1.58 -16.60
CA MET A 1 -17.15 2.40 -15.43
C MET A 1 -18.32 1.73 -14.72
N VAL A 2 -18.26 1.57 -13.40
CA VAL A 2 -19.36 1.01 -12.61
C VAL A 2 -20.31 2.14 -12.28
N PRO A 3 -21.64 2.00 -12.50
CA PRO A 3 -22.63 2.99 -12.03
C PRO A 3 -22.56 3.15 -10.50
N GLU A 4 -22.77 4.38 -10.02
CA GLU A 4 -22.63 4.72 -8.59
C GLU A 4 -23.51 3.84 -7.70
N GLU A 5 -24.75 3.60 -8.11
CA GLU A 5 -25.70 2.75 -7.39
C GLU A 5 -25.29 1.28 -7.26
N LYS A 6 -24.31 0.82 -8.06
CA LYS A 6 -23.76 -0.55 -8.03
C LYS A 6 -22.39 -0.62 -7.39
N GLU A 7 -21.76 0.51 -7.07
CA GLU A 7 -20.39 0.56 -6.57
C GLU A 7 -20.22 -0.30 -5.30
N ALA A 8 -21.13 -0.16 -4.33
CA ALA A 8 -21.07 -0.92 -3.08
C ALA A 8 -21.17 -2.45 -3.30
N ASP A 9 -21.99 -2.89 -4.25
CA ASP A 9 -22.15 -4.32 -4.56
C ASP A 9 -20.89 -4.86 -5.24
N VAL A 10 -20.32 -4.10 -6.17
CA VAL A 10 -19.07 -4.47 -6.85
C VAL A 10 -17.92 -4.53 -5.87
N VAL A 11 -17.81 -3.57 -4.95
CA VAL A 11 -16.75 -3.57 -3.91
C VAL A 11 -16.89 -4.77 -2.98
N ARG A 12 -18.12 -5.15 -2.57
CA ARG A 12 -18.35 -6.37 -1.79
C ARG A 12 -17.94 -7.62 -2.54
N ALA A 13 -18.32 -7.73 -3.82
CA ALA A 13 -17.96 -8.87 -4.65
C ALA A 13 -16.44 -8.95 -4.88
N PHE A 14 -15.78 -7.81 -5.06
CA PHE A 14 -14.33 -7.71 -5.19
C PHE A 14 -13.62 -8.18 -3.92
N ARG A 15 -14.02 -7.65 -2.74
CA ARG A 15 -13.48 -8.10 -1.43
C ARG A 15 -13.68 -9.60 -1.25
N TYR A 16 -14.90 -10.08 -1.44
CA TYR A 16 -15.22 -11.51 -1.33
C TYR A 16 -14.32 -12.35 -2.23
N THR A 17 -14.12 -11.92 -3.49
CA THR A 17 -13.26 -12.65 -4.43
C THR A 17 -11.80 -12.71 -3.96
N LEU A 18 -11.25 -11.59 -3.47
CA LEU A 18 -9.89 -11.56 -2.91
C LEU A 18 -9.77 -12.49 -1.70
N GLU A 19 -10.73 -12.47 -0.78
CA GLU A 19 -10.74 -13.31 0.41
C GLU A 19 -10.86 -14.80 0.06
N GLN A 20 -11.72 -15.15 -0.91
CA GLN A 20 -11.86 -16.54 -1.36
C GLN A 20 -10.60 -17.08 -2.05
N LYS A 21 -9.93 -16.25 -2.83
CA LYS A 21 -8.68 -16.62 -3.49
C LYS A 21 -7.49 -16.59 -2.53
N ASN A 22 -7.59 -15.78 -1.48
CA ASN A 22 -6.56 -15.60 -0.46
C ASN A 22 -5.18 -15.27 -1.06
N ALA A 23 -5.15 -14.54 -2.16
CA ALA A 23 -3.92 -14.19 -2.89
C ALA A 23 -4.14 -13.08 -3.92
N LEU A 24 -3.06 -12.41 -4.33
CA LEU A 24 -3.02 -11.52 -5.49
C LEU A 24 -2.78 -12.37 -6.75
N ILE A 25 -3.85 -12.93 -7.30
CA ILE A 25 -3.76 -13.86 -8.45
C ILE A 25 -3.83 -13.19 -9.81
N SER A 26 -3.96 -11.88 -9.84
CA SER A 26 -4.00 -11.15 -11.10
C SER A 26 -2.68 -11.25 -11.83
N GLY A 27 -2.72 -11.42 -13.14
CA GLY A 27 -1.54 -11.23 -13.98
C GLY A 27 -1.09 -9.77 -13.98
N GLU A 28 0.08 -9.54 -14.53
CA GLU A 28 0.81 -8.27 -14.54
C GLU A 28 -0.02 -7.05 -14.94
N ILE A 29 -0.84 -7.16 -16.00
CA ILE A 29 -1.67 -6.05 -16.49
C ILE A 29 -2.81 -5.71 -15.51
N GLY A 30 -3.38 -6.70 -14.85
CA GLY A 30 -4.48 -6.50 -13.90
C GLY A 30 -4.03 -6.11 -12.49
N LEU A 31 -2.82 -6.48 -12.11
CA LEU A 31 -2.28 -6.33 -10.77
C LEU A 31 -2.34 -4.90 -10.22
N PRO A 32 -1.92 -3.84 -10.97
CA PRO A 32 -1.99 -2.47 -10.48
C PRO A 32 -3.43 -2.05 -10.16
N TYR A 33 -4.39 -2.45 -10.97
CA TYR A 33 -5.80 -2.10 -10.74
C TYR A 33 -6.38 -2.83 -9.53
N VAL A 34 -5.96 -4.07 -9.28
CA VAL A 34 -6.34 -4.83 -8.07
C VAL A 34 -5.80 -4.13 -6.83
N ILE A 35 -4.51 -3.78 -6.81
CA ILE A 35 -3.85 -3.09 -5.70
C ILE A 35 -4.47 -1.71 -5.45
N GLN A 36 -4.63 -0.90 -6.50
CA GLN A 36 -5.21 0.44 -6.40
C GLN A 36 -6.67 0.39 -5.91
N THR A 37 -7.47 -0.57 -6.40
CA THR A 37 -8.85 -0.75 -5.97
C THR A 37 -8.92 -1.20 -4.52
N ALA A 38 -8.13 -2.20 -4.12
CA ALA A 38 -8.07 -2.67 -2.74
C ALA A 38 -7.68 -1.53 -1.79
N ARG A 39 -6.63 -0.76 -2.13
CA ARG A 39 -6.24 0.42 -1.36
C ARG A 39 -7.35 1.48 -1.28
N LYS A 40 -8.00 1.81 -2.41
CA LYS A 40 -9.07 2.83 -2.47
C LYS A 40 -10.21 2.51 -1.50
N TYR A 41 -10.53 1.23 -1.34
CA TYR A 41 -11.62 0.78 -0.48
C TYR A 41 -11.17 0.22 0.87
N GLY A 42 -10.00 0.62 1.35
CA GLY A 42 -9.51 0.32 2.70
C GLY A 42 -9.23 -1.15 2.94
N MET A 43 -8.69 -1.86 1.94
CA MET A 43 -8.31 -3.28 2.01
C MET A 43 -6.79 -3.47 2.07
N ASN A 44 -6.07 -2.50 2.69
CA ASN A 44 -4.61 -2.59 2.84
C ASN A 44 -4.17 -3.83 3.64
N ASP A 45 -4.99 -4.27 4.60
CA ASP A 45 -4.80 -5.49 5.37
C ASP A 45 -4.75 -6.75 4.48
N LEU A 46 -5.61 -6.82 3.47
CA LEU A 46 -5.62 -7.94 2.53
C LEU A 46 -4.37 -7.92 1.63
N ILE A 47 -4.00 -6.74 1.11
CA ILE A 47 -2.78 -6.61 0.31
C ILE A 47 -1.58 -7.08 1.15
N CYS A 48 -1.43 -6.55 2.37
CA CYS A 48 -0.34 -6.91 3.27
C CYS A 48 -0.28 -8.42 3.53
N ARG A 49 -1.43 -9.02 3.85
CA ARG A 49 -1.54 -10.47 4.08
C ARG A 49 -1.06 -11.27 2.87
N TYR A 50 -1.48 -10.88 1.67
CA TYR A 50 -1.19 -11.65 0.46
C TYR A 50 0.25 -11.52 -0.01
N ILE A 51 0.88 -10.36 0.17
CA ILE A 51 2.31 -10.20 -0.18
C ILE A 51 3.25 -10.95 0.77
N LEU A 52 2.79 -11.24 2.00
CA LEU A 52 3.57 -11.91 3.05
C LEU A 52 3.32 -13.42 3.15
N ARG A 53 2.53 -14.01 2.25
CA ARG A 53 2.33 -15.46 2.23
C ARG A 53 3.63 -16.18 1.89
N GLU A 54 3.87 -17.30 2.56
CA GLU A 54 5.02 -18.17 2.30
C GLU A 54 4.86 -19.03 1.04
N GLU A 55 3.63 -19.19 0.58
CA GLU A 55 3.28 -19.98 -0.60
C GLU A 55 2.91 -19.10 -1.78
N HIS A 56 3.27 -19.53 -2.98
CA HIS A 56 2.80 -18.91 -4.21
C HIS A 56 1.26 -18.94 -4.35
N PRO A 57 0.66 -17.90 -4.94
CA PRO A 57 1.24 -16.66 -5.45
C PRO A 57 1.51 -15.64 -4.34
N SER A 58 2.74 -15.18 -4.16
CA SER A 58 3.12 -14.15 -3.20
C SER A 58 4.52 -13.59 -3.52
N TYR A 59 4.76 -12.32 -3.15
CA TYR A 59 6.10 -11.73 -3.23
C TYR A 59 7.07 -12.36 -2.23
N TYR A 60 6.61 -12.67 -1.02
CA TYR A 60 7.47 -13.30 -0.02
C TYR A 60 7.87 -14.72 -0.40
N ALA A 61 7.01 -15.46 -1.11
CA ALA A 61 7.36 -16.77 -1.64
C ALA A 61 8.55 -16.71 -2.61
N PHE A 62 8.65 -15.68 -3.46
CA PHE A 62 9.84 -15.47 -4.31
C PHE A 62 11.10 -15.25 -3.47
N VAL A 63 11.02 -14.50 -2.38
CA VAL A 63 12.16 -14.29 -1.46
C VAL A 63 12.58 -15.60 -0.82
N LEU A 64 11.63 -16.43 -0.36
CA LEU A 64 11.91 -17.74 0.23
C LEU A 64 12.52 -18.72 -0.78
N ASP A 65 12.16 -18.62 -2.04
CA ASP A 65 12.78 -19.40 -3.13
C ASP A 65 14.19 -18.92 -3.49
N GLY A 66 14.66 -17.82 -2.90
CA GLY A 66 15.98 -17.25 -3.17
C GLY A 66 16.03 -16.37 -4.42
N GLU A 67 14.89 -15.99 -4.97
CA GLU A 67 14.82 -15.10 -6.12
C GLU A 67 15.26 -13.67 -5.73
N THR A 68 16.05 -13.05 -6.58
CA THR A 68 16.56 -11.68 -6.40
C THR A 68 15.91 -10.68 -7.33
N THR A 69 15.01 -11.15 -8.20
CA THR A 69 14.27 -10.38 -9.19
C THR A 69 12.81 -10.84 -9.23
N LEU A 70 11.96 -10.09 -9.92
CA LEU A 70 10.58 -10.48 -10.13
C LEU A 70 10.44 -11.41 -11.33
N GLY A 71 9.65 -12.46 -11.16
CA GLY A 71 9.31 -13.40 -12.23
C GLY A 71 8.14 -12.93 -13.09
N GLU A 72 7.99 -13.56 -14.25
CA GLU A 72 6.87 -13.33 -15.17
C GLU A 72 5.54 -13.87 -14.63
N TYR A 73 5.60 -14.95 -13.85
CA TYR A 73 4.42 -15.63 -13.27
C TYR A 73 4.55 -15.77 -11.76
N TRP A 74 3.41 -15.95 -11.11
CA TRP A 74 3.31 -16.20 -9.67
C TRP A 74 3.72 -17.63 -9.25
N GLU A 75 4.53 -18.30 -10.04
CA GLU A 75 4.92 -19.69 -9.82
C GLU A 75 6.40 -19.80 -9.47
N LYS A 76 6.74 -20.89 -8.81
CA LYS A 76 8.15 -21.25 -8.63
C LYS A 76 8.79 -21.55 -9.99
N ASN A 77 9.99 -21.04 -10.23
CA ASN A 77 10.71 -21.11 -11.50
C ASN A 77 9.90 -20.49 -12.67
N PRO A 78 9.59 -19.20 -12.60
CA PRO A 78 8.91 -18.51 -13.68
C PRO A 78 9.78 -18.54 -14.96
N ARG A 79 9.13 -18.48 -16.13
CA ARG A 79 9.82 -18.51 -17.43
C ARG A 79 10.85 -17.38 -17.57
N SER A 80 10.52 -16.19 -17.12
CA SER A 80 11.41 -15.03 -17.04
C SER A 80 11.72 -14.71 -15.59
N HIS A 81 12.98 -14.47 -15.25
CA HIS A 81 13.44 -14.06 -13.93
C HIS A 81 13.79 -12.55 -13.86
N CYS A 82 13.40 -11.77 -14.85
CA CYS A 82 13.59 -10.32 -14.89
C CYS A 82 12.35 -9.69 -15.52
N HIS A 83 11.29 -9.60 -14.71
CA HIS A 83 9.99 -9.15 -15.20
C HIS A 83 9.45 -8.04 -14.27
N ASP A 84 9.62 -6.79 -14.69
CA ASP A 84 9.33 -5.61 -13.89
C ASP A 84 7.83 -5.31 -13.74
N MET A 85 6.97 -5.92 -14.57
CA MET A 85 5.52 -5.66 -14.55
C MET A 85 4.84 -6.08 -13.24
N MET A 86 5.43 -7.01 -12.47
CA MET A 86 5.00 -7.32 -11.10
C MET A 86 5.45 -6.26 -10.08
N GLY A 87 6.28 -5.30 -10.47
CA GLY A 87 6.85 -4.26 -9.61
C GLY A 87 5.86 -3.21 -9.12
N HIS A 88 4.61 -3.21 -9.57
CA HIS A 88 3.57 -2.26 -9.14
C HIS A 88 3.31 -2.22 -7.63
N ILE A 89 3.72 -3.25 -6.89
CA ILE A 89 3.63 -3.26 -5.43
C ILE A 89 4.47 -2.13 -4.79
N VAL A 90 5.52 -1.67 -5.46
CA VAL A 90 6.36 -0.56 -4.98
C VAL A 90 5.54 0.72 -4.83
N GLU A 91 4.62 1.00 -5.77
CA GLU A 91 3.70 2.13 -5.66
C GLU A 91 2.88 2.05 -4.36
N TRP A 92 2.43 0.84 -3.99
CA TRP A 92 1.63 0.65 -2.77
C TRP A 92 2.44 0.91 -1.48
N TYR A 93 3.74 0.66 -1.46
CA TYR A 93 4.56 1.03 -0.30
C TYR A 93 4.53 2.54 -0.06
N TYR A 94 4.49 3.37 -1.11
CA TYR A 94 4.40 4.82 -0.98
C TYR A 94 2.98 5.31 -0.73
N ASN A 95 1.99 4.88 -1.52
CA ASN A 95 0.64 5.43 -1.46
C ASN A 95 -0.33 4.66 -0.55
N GLY A 96 0.00 3.42 -0.19
CA GLY A 96 -0.74 2.55 0.72
C GLY A 96 -0.15 2.55 2.13
N ILE A 97 1.12 2.15 2.30
CA ILE A 97 1.80 2.08 3.61
C ILE A 97 2.12 3.51 4.11
N ALA A 98 2.97 4.25 3.40
CA ALA A 98 3.31 5.61 3.80
C ALA A 98 2.15 6.60 3.60
N GLY A 99 1.20 6.26 2.74
CA GLY A 99 0.00 7.03 2.50
C GLY A 99 0.22 8.33 1.74
N ILE A 100 1.35 8.50 1.05
CA ILE A 100 1.67 9.70 0.28
C ILE A 100 0.88 9.68 -1.03
N ARG A 101 -0.18 10.48 -1.10
CA ARG A 101 -1.14 10.48 -2.23
C ARG A 101 -1.22 11.88 -2.86
N PRO A 102 -0.76 12.07 -4.10
CA PRO A 102 -0.94 13.36 -4.78
C PRO A 102 -2.45 13.58 -5.07
N LEU A 103 -2.94 14.76 -4.66
CA LEU A 103 -4.29 15.24 -4.94
C LEU A 103 -4.33 16.22 -6.11
N LYS A 104 -3.18 16.87 -6.40
CA LYS A 104 -3.00 17.73 -7.56
C LYS A 104 -1.71 17.37 -8.31
N PRO A 105 -1.65 17.61 -9.62
CA PRO A 105 -0.45 17.36 -10.42
C PRO A 105 0.79 18.02 -9.83
N GLY A 106 1.96 17.39 -10.02
CA GLY A 106 3.24 17.92 -9.57
C GLY A 106 3.38 18.06 -8.05
N PHE A 107 2.62 17.30 -7.27
CA PHE A 107 2.61 17.35 -5.80
C PHE A 107 2.29 18.74 -5.23
N GLU A 108 1.47 19.52 -5.94
CA GLU A 108 1.02 20.82 -5.44
C GLU A 108 0.18 20.68 -4.17
N LYS A 109 -0.65 19.62 -4.13
CA LYS A 109 -1.39 19.20 -2.94
C LYS A 109 -1.31 17.68 -2.79
N ILE A 110 -1.14 17.22 -1.53
CA ILE A 110 -1.08 15.80 -1.19
C ILE A 110 -2.02 15.47 -0.02
N CYS A 111 -2.42 14.20 0.08
CA CYS A 111 -2.96 13.63 1.30
C CYS A 111 -1.92 12.69 1.91
N ILE A 112 -1.76 12.73 3.23
CA ILE A 112 -0.97 11.77 4.01
C ILE A 112 -1.96 10.89 4.76
N CYS A 113 -2.09 9.62 4.33
CA CYS A 113 -3.01 8.65 4.88
C CYS A 113 -2.29 7.32 5.12
N PRO A 114 -1.44 7.26 6.16
CA PRO A 114 -0.60 6.09 6.41
C PRO A 114 -1.40 4.89 6.93
N TYR A 115 -0.95 3.69 6.57
CA TYR A 115 -1.42 2.42 7.10
C TYR A 115 -0.25 1.70 7.79
N LEU A 116 -0.41 1.32 9.06
CA LEU A 116 0.58 0.54 9.78
C LEU A 116 0.13 -0.93 9.81
N PRO A 117 0.81 -1.84 9.09
CA PRO A 117 0.52 -3.27 9.15
C PRO A 117 0.64 -3.85 10.57
N GLU A 118 -0.19 -4.82 10.91
CA GLU A 118 -0.10 -5.49 12.22
C GLU A 118 1.23 -6.22 12.46
N SER A 119 1.89 -6.62 11.39
CA SER A 119 3.17 -7.35 11.41
C SER A 119 4.38 -6.50 11.78
N ILE A 120 4.24 -5.16 11.79
CA ILE A 120 5.33 -4.23 12.12
C ILE A 120 4.86 -3.18 13.12
N ASN A 121 5.79 -2.66 13.92
CA ASN A 121 5.50 -1.61 14.91
C ASN A 121 5.94 -0.22 14.43
N GLU A 122 6.76 -0.14 13.40
CA GLU A 122 7.24 1.14 12.88
C GLU A 122 7.68 1.05 11.42
N PHE A 123 7.60 2.18 10.74
CA PHE A 123 8.27 2.38 9.46
C PHE A 123 8.66 3.85 9.28
N ALA A 124 9.61 4.09 8.38
CA ALA A 124 9.95 5.41 7.87
C ALA A 124 10.01 5.35 6.33
N CYS A 125 9.43 6.35 5.70
CA CYS A 125 9.41 6.50 4.25
C CYS A 125 9.90 7.89 3.86
N SER A 126 10.69 7.97 2.79
CA SER A 126 11.14 9.22 2.17
C SER A 126 10.82 9.17 0.69
N TYR A 127 10.16 10.20 0.17
CA TYR A 127 9.79 10.33 -1.23
C TYR A 127 10.32 11.64 -1.81
N GLU A 128 11.15 11.56 -2.84
CA GLU A 128 11.69 12.72 -3.54
C GLU A 128 10.69 13.20 -4.61
N SER A 129 9.93 14.24 -4.28
CA SER A 129 9.01 14.84 -5.23
C SER A 129 9.70 15.98 -6.02
N VAL A 130 9.06 16.43 -7.11
CA VAL A 130 9.52 17.63 -7.86
C VAL A 130 9.49 18.91 -7.03
N ARG A 131 8.90 18.89 -5.82
CA ARG A 131 8.81 20.02 -4.89
C ARG A 131 9.62 19.81 -3.61
N GLY A 132 10.46 18.77 -3.58
CA GLY A 132 11.31 18.42 -2.45
C GLY A 132 10.87 17.15 -1.74
N THR A 133 11.61 16.78 -0.71
CA THR A 133 11.49 15.53 0.01
C THR A 133 10.30 15.54 0.97
N ILE A 134 9.44 14.56 0.82
CA ILE A 134 8.35 14.24 1.75
C ILE A 134 8.81 13.08 2.63
N ARG A 135 8.67 13.19 3.97
CA ARG A 135 8.94 12.08 4.88
C ARG A 135 7.74 11.78 5.74
N VAL A 136 7.48 10.48 5.92
CA VAL A 136 6.43 9.96 6.80
C VAL A 136 7.04 8.89 7.66
N GLN A 137 6.89 9.02 8.97
CA GLN A 137 7.30 8.02 9.95
C GLN A 137 6.11 7.71 10.85
N VAL A 138 5.86 6.42 11.04
CA VAL A 138 4.84 5.92 11.96
C VAL A 138 5.51 4.98 12.95
N LYS A 139 5.18 5.11 14.24
CA LYS A 139 5.68 4.26 15.31
C LYS A 139 4.57 3.94 16.29
N ASP A 140 4.36 2.66 16.54
CA ASP A 140 3.48 2.14 17.60
C ASP A 140 4.32 1.87 18.85
N SER A 141 4.13 2.68 19.90
CA SER A 141 4.82 2.55 21.19
C SER A 141 4.16 1.52 22.13
N GLY A 142 3.03 0.94 21.73
CA GLY A 142 2.19 0.07 22.58
C GLY A 142 1.00 0.81 23.19
N GLU A 143 1.16 2.01 23.67
CA GLU A 143 0.10 2.84 24.25
C GLU A 143 -0.54 3.76 23.20
N GLU A 144 0.28 4.36 22.35
CA GLU A 144 -0.13 5.29 21.30
C GLU A 144 0.57 5.00 19.97
N VAL A 145 0.05 5.55 18.89
CA VAL A 145 0.67 5.57 17.55
C VAL A 145 1.14 6.98 17.24
N GLU A 146 2.44 7.15 17.11
CA GLU A 146 3.05 8.41 16.71
C GLU A 146 3.16 8.49 15.19
N LEU A 147 2.68 9.60 14.61
CA LEU A 147 2.88 9.96 13.20
C LEU A 147 3.75 11.22 13.12
N THR A 148 4.91 11.13 12.48
CA THR A 148 5.75 12.28 12.19
C THR A 148 5.78 12.53 10.68
N VAL A 149 5.50 13.76 10.28
CA VAL A 149 5.40 14.16 8.87
C VAL A 149 6.29 15.35 8.59
N GLN A 150 7.12 15.25 7.56
CA GLN A 150 7.88 16.36 7.00
C GLN A 150 7.40 16.60 5.57
N VAL A 151 6.88 17.79 5.31
CA VAL A 151 6.40 18.21 3.98
C VAL A 151 6.99 19.57 3.65
N PRO A 152 7.60 19.77 2.45
CA PRO A 152 8.08 21.07 1.99
C PRO A 152 7.00 22.16 2.07
N GLU A 153 7.39 23.39 2.39
CA GLU A 153 6.44 24.51 2.58
C GLU A 153 5.58 24.81 1.35
N GLN A 154 6.11 24.54 0.15
CA GLN A 154 5.42 24.78 -1.12
C GLN A 154 4.41 23.66 -1.49
N ILE A 155 4.22 22.66 -0.63
CA ILE A 155 3.25 21.59 -0.81
C ILE A 155 2.10 21.79 0.19
N GLU A 156 0.89 22.00 -0.32
CA GLU A 156 -0.32 21.90 0.50
C GLU A 156 -0.58 20.46 0.88
N PHE A 157 -0.90 20.18 2.13
CA PHE A 157 -1.21 18.81 2.54
C PHE A 157 -2.35 18.73 3.54
N GLU A 158 -3.00 17.58 3.53
CA GLU A 158 -4.01 17.17 4.51
C GLU A 158 -3.63 15.81 5.09
N ILE A 159 -4.08 15.53 6.31
CA ILE A 159 -3.85 14.26 7.00
C ILE A 159 -5.18 13.52 7.16
N ASP A 160 -5.17 12.26 6.75
CA ASP A 160 -6.26 11.32 6.95
C ASP A 160 -5.76 10.17 7.85
N LEU A 161 -6.27 10.10 9.07
CA LEU A 161 -5.87 9.12 10.08
C LEU A 161 -6.75 7.86 10.07
N THR A 162 -7.68 7.74 9.13
CA THR A 162 -8.68 6.65 9.11
C THR A 162 -8.06 5.26 9.19
N GLU A 163 -6.95 5.03 8.49
CA GLU A 163 -6.27 3.73 8.49
C GLU A 163 -5.50 3.47 9.79
N LEU A 164 -4.93 4.49 10.44
CA LEU A 164 -4.24 4.35 11.73
C LEU A 164 -5.22 4.15 12.89
N VAL A 165 -6.38 4.81 12.86
CA VAL A 165 -7.44 4.67 13.89
C VAL A 165 -7.88 3.21 14.04
N ARG A 166 -7.79 2.41 13.00
CA ARG A 166 -8.11 0.96 13.05
C ARG A 166 -7.25 0.18 14.04
N ARG A 167 -6.11 0.73 14.45
CA ARG A 167 -5.26 0.13 15.52
C ARG A 167 -5.93 0.19 16.91
N GLY A 168 -6.99 0.98 17.07
CA GLY A 168 -7.71 1.12 18.35
C GLY A 168 -6.92 1.84 19.44
N LYS A 169 -5.89 2.61 19.05
CA LYS A 169 -5.01 3.37 19.94
C LYS A 169 -5.17 4.86 19.73
N GLU A 170 -4.71 5.64 20.69
CA GLU A 170 -4.57 7.09 20.53
C GLU A 170 -3.52 7.39 19.44
N ILE A 171 -3.81 8.39 18.60
CA ILE A 171 -2.89 8.80 17.55
C ILE A 171 -2.42 10.22 17.83
N VAL A 172 -1.12 10.35 18.00
CA VAL A 172 -0.43 11.63 18.16
C VAL A 172 0.33 11.94 16.88
N TRP A 173 0.07 13.11 16.27
CA TRP A 173 0.82 13.48 15.09
C TRP A 173 1.49 14.84 15.21
N LYS A 174 2.62 15.00 14.52
CA LYS A 174 3.37 16.24 14.46
C LYS A 174 3.97 16.47 13.07
N ARG A 175 4.04 17.76 12.69
CA ARG A 175 4.84 18.23 11.56
C ARG A 175 6.23 18.63 12.06
N VAL A 176 7.29 18.27 11.32
CA VAL A 176 8.69 18.64 11.60
C VAL A 176 9.31 19.32 10.39
#